data_026fe015e1615f49fa464e788e7ffbdf
#
_entry.id   026fe015e1615f49fa464e788e7ffbdf
#
_cell.length_a   1.000
_cell.length_b   1.000
_cell.length_c   1.000
_cell.angle_alpha   90.00
_cell.angle_beta   90.00
_cell.angle_gamma   90.00
#
_symmetry.space_group_name_H-M   'P 1'
#
loop_
_entity.id
_entity.type
_entity.pdbx_description
1 polymer ?
#
loop_
_entity_poly.entity_id
_entity_poly.type
_entity_poly.pdbx_seq_one_letter_code
_entity_poly.pdbx_strand_id
1 'polypeptide(L)'
;MKLSSLGLACLLALSACADDWTQFRGPAGNGIATGPKLPTKLDTRSVTWAVDLPGRGLSSPVIIGDRVFVTASSGARQDRLHVLCFNLADGSLRWERQFWATGRTMTHEKISAATPSPASDGRRIFAIFSSNDCAALDLDGDLLWYRGLGRDYPNASNSLGMSSSLVVADGVLVAQVENDSESFTAGLDAATGLNRWKIDRPKKANWTSPSLLKGADGKTLVALQSSKGVAVVEPATGKTVWSYDDGASTVPSTTVSDGKLYVPSQGLTVLEPAAPGQPPKQLWRSSQLRPGTSSPLVLGDRVFTMNDGGILSCADAADGKRLWQLRLKGPFSATPVSAGGFLYCVNEKGLVQVVDPSQPDGAVVSELDLSQAVIGTPSIAAGSLFVRSDGKLWRIGRDSAL
;
A
#
# COMPACT_ATOMS: atom_id res chain seq x y z
N MET A 1 46.62 44.08 17.18
CA MET A 1 45.96 43.48 16.03
C MET A 1 45.01 42.41 16.56
N LYS A 2 43.70 42.67 16.55
CA LYS A 2 42.66 41.69 16.93
C LYS A 2 42.02 41.20 15.65
N LEU A 3 42.19 39.91 15.34
CA LEU A 3 41.49 39.25 14.27
C LEU A 3 40.07 38.84 14.77
N SER A 4 39.08 39.43 14.14
CA SER A 4 37.68 39.03 14.34
C SER A 4 37.36 37.88 13.36
N SER A 5 37.08 36.71 13.88
CA SER A 5 36.56 35.56 13.11
C SER A 5 35.07 35.72 12.89
N LEU A 6 34.65 36.01 11.65
CA LEU A 6 33.27 35.90 11.21
C LEU A 6 32.89 34.43 11.06
N GLY A 7 32.05 33.95 11.96
CA GLY A 7 31.41 32.63 11.82
C GLY A 7 30.30 32.72 10.79
N LEU A 8 30.45 32.00 9.67
CA LEU A 8 29.42 31.80 8.67
C LEU A 8 28.40 30.76 9.19
N ALA A 9 27.28 31.23 9.69
CA ALA A 9 26.15 30.37 10.06
C ALA A 9 25.47 29.90 8.77
N CYS A 10 25.69 28.62 8.45
CA CYS A 10 24.98 27.96 7.35
C CYS A 10 23.54 27.66 7.83
N LEU A 11 22.59 28.50 7.45
CA LEU A 11 21.16 28.21 7.62
C LEU A 11 20.80 27.03 6.68
N LEU A 12 20.76 25.83 7.24
CA LEU A 12 20.09 24.70 6.61
C LEU A 12 18.59 25.03 6.59
N ALA A 13 18.10 25.49 5.44
CA ALA A 13 16.68 25.54 5.17
C ALA A 13 16.15 24.09 5.26
N LEU A 14 15.47 23.77 6.36
CA LEU A 14 14.62 22.60 6.44
C LEU A 14 13.49 22.82 5.41
N SER A 15 13.69 22.33 4.19
CA SER A 15 12.57 22.10 3.28
C SER A 15 11.56 21.26 4.04
N ALA A 16 10.34 21.80 4.26
CA ALA A 16 9.23 21.00 4.73
C ALA A 16 9.11 19.86 3.70
N CYS A 17 9.50 18.64 4.09
CA CYS A 17 9.29 17.45 3.28
C CYS A 17 7.80 17.37 3.02
N ALA A 18 7.40 17.37 1.74
CA ALA A 18 6.10 16.87 1.36
C ALA A 18 5.97 15.49 2.02
N ASP A 19 4.80 15.20 2.61
CA ASP A 19 4.61 13.92 3.30
C ASP A 19 4.82 12.79 2.28
N ASP A 20 5.90 12.04 2.45
CA ASP A 20 6.24 10.92 1.58
C ASP A 20 5.17 9.83 1.70
N TRP A 21 4.86 9.17 0.58
CA TRP A 21 3.99 7.99 0.51
C TRP A 21 4.83 6.76 0.23
N THR A 22 5.44 6.22 1.28
CA THR A 22 6.59 5.31 1.19
C THR A 22 6.27 3.87 0.81
N GLN A 23 5.00 3.46 0.84
CA GLN A 23 4.56 2.07 0.60
C GLN A 23 3.07 2.01 0.29
N PHE A 24 2.55 0.79 0.08
CA PHE A 24 1.11 0.54 -0.07
C PHE A 24 0.32 1.12 1.10
N ARG A 25 -0.66 1.98 0.79
CA ARG A 25 -1.50 2.72 1.75
C ARG A 25 -0.72 3.70 2.64
N GLY A 26 0.43 4.19 2.17
CA GLY A 26 1.21 5.25 2.82
C GLY A 26 2.11 4.77 3.96
N PRO A 27 2.82 5.70 4.61
CA PRO A 27 3.87 5.37 5.58
C PRO A 27 3.34 4.57 6.79
N ALA A 28 2.12 4.83 7.23
CA ALA A 28 1.45 4.08 8.29
C ALA A 28 0.69 2.84 7.78
N GLY A 29 0.60 2.60 6.47
CA GLY A 29 -0.14 1.50 5.88
C GLY A 29 -1.66 1.55 6.11
N ASN A 30 -2.22 2.72 6.43
CA ASN A 30 -3.62 2.89 6.81
C ASN A 30 -4.46 3.71 5.80
N GLY A 31 -3.85 4.21 4.72
CA GLY A 31 -4.54 4.96 3.68
C GLY A 31 -4.82 6.43 4.01
N ILE A 32 -4.24 6.97 5.07
CA ILE A 32 -4.49 8.34 5.54
C ILE A 32 -3.27 9.22 5.29
N ALA A 33 -3.49 10.35 4.62
CA ALA A 33 -2.50 11.42 4.50
C ALA A 33 -2.70 12.47 5.60
N THR A 34 -1.59 12.83 6.25
CA THR A 34 -1.56 13.87 7.30
C THR A 34 -1.14 15.25 6.77
N GLY A 35 -0.67 15.31 5.51
CA GLY A 35 -0.17 16.50 4.85
C GLY A 35 -1.22 17.47 4.32
N PRO A 36 -0.88 18.27 3.32
CA PRO A 36 -1.77 19.29 2.75
C PRO A 36 -3.10 18.70 2.27
N LYS A 37 -4.19 19.46 2.49
CA LYS A 37 -5.53 19.05 2.07
C LYS A 37 -5.63 18.94 0.54
N LEU A 38 -6.25 17.88 0.07
CA LEU A 38 -6.63 17.72 -1.33
C LEU A 38 -7.87 18.57 -1.67
N PRO A 39 -8.03 18.96 -2.95
CA PRO A 39 -9.29 19.51 -3.42
C PRO A 39 -10.44 18.53 -3.20
N THR A 40 -11.54 19.02 -2.64
CA THR A 40 -12.76 18.22 -2.46
C THR A 40 -13.71 18.33 -3.65
N LYS A 41 -13.52 19.35 -4.49
CA LYS A 41 -14.23 19.52 -5.78
C LYS A 41 -13.25 19.22 -6.90
N LEU A 42 -13.48 18.11 -7.58
CA LEU A 42 -12.64 17.62 -8.68
C LEU A 42 -13.37 17.84 -10.02
N ASP A 43 -12.63 18.31 -11.01
CA ASP A 43 -13.04 18.35 -12.41
C ASP A 43 -11.81 18.04 -13.30
N THR A 44 -11.95 18.09 -14.61
CA THR A 44 -10.87 17.81 -15.55
C THR A 44 -9.66 18.76 -15.39
N ARG A 45 -9.88 19.98 -14.87
CA ARG A 45 -8.80 20.96 -14.59
C ARG A 45 -8.05 20.63 -13.29
N SER A 46 -8.57 19.69 -12.50
CA SER A 46 -7.86 19.17 -11.31
C SER A 46 -6.75 18.21 -11.69
N VAL A 47 -6.69 17.71 -12.94
CA VAL A 47 -5.59 16.87 -13.43
C VAL A 47 -4.39 17.76 -13.74
N THR A 48 -3.39 17.73 -12.88
CA THR A 48 -2.15 18.51 -13.05
C THR A 48 -1.33 17.96 -14.20
N TRP A 49 -1.20 16.62 -14.26
CA TRP A 49 -0.57 15.92 -15.38
C TRP A 49 -1.07 14.47 -15.47
N ALA A 50 -0.91 13.89 -16.65
CA ALA A 50 -1.14 12.48 -16.91
C ALA A 50 -0.08 11.97 -17.88
N VAL A 51 0.49 10.79 -17.60
CA VAL A 51 1.56 10.18 -18.39
C VAL A 51 1.25 8.75 -18.73
N ASP A 52 1.74 8.28 -19.89
CA ASP A 52 1.56 6.90 -20.31
C ASP A 52 2.58 5.97 -19.63
N LEU A 53 2.16 4.74 -19.39
CA LEU A 53 2.97 3.67 -18.80
C LEU A 53 3.22 2.56 -19.83
N PRO A 54 4.39 1.88 -19.79
CA PRO A 54 4.81 0.94 -20.85
C PRO A 54 4.10 -0.41 -20.82
N GLY A 55 3.08 -0.62 -19.99
CA GLY A 55 2.40 -1.90 -19.88
C GLY A 55 1.46 -1.97 -18.71
N ARG A 56 1.10 -3.18 -18.31
CA ARG A 56 0.15 -3.43 -17.23
C ARG A 56 0.77 -3.24 -15.86
N GLY A 57 -0.03 -2.82 -14.91
CA GLY A 57 0.33 -2.77 -13.49
C GLY A 57 -0.77 -2.18 -12.63
N LEU A 58 -0.81 -2.60 -11.37
CA LEU A 58 -1.78 -2.16 -10.38
C LEU A 58 -1.12 -1.60 -9.12
N SER A 59 0.20 -1.48 -9.12
CA SER A 59 0.94 -0.96 -7.98
C SER A 59 0.46 0.43 -7.58
N SER A 60 0.21 0.68 -6.31
CA SER A 60 0.04 2.04 -5.82
C SER A 60 1.32 2.85 -6.09
N PRO A 61 1.21 4.10 -6.54
CA PRO A 61 2.36 4.98 -6.66
C PRO A 61 3.04 5.19 -5.29
N VAL A 62 4.37 5.17 -5.27
CA VAL A 62 5.19 5.55 -4.10
C VAL A 62 5.79 6.91 -4.39
N ILE A 63 5.72 7.82 -3.44
CA ILE A 63 6.20 9.19 -3.58
C ILE A 63 7.27 9.46 -2.52
N ILE A 64 8.46 9.87 -2.97
CA ILE A 64 9.59 10.22 -2.10
C ILE A 64 10.16 11.56 -2.58
N GLY A 65 10.00 12.58 -1.76
CA GLY A 65 10.42 13.92 -2.11
C GLY A 65 9.76 14.40 -3.42
N ASP A 66 10.57 14.65 -4.45
CA ASP A 66 10.15 15.11 -5.78
C ASP A 66 10.02 14.00 -6.83
N ARG A 67 9.91 12.74 -6.39
CA ARG A 67 9.89 11.54 -7.25
C ARG A 67 8.63 10.71 -7.04
N VAL A 68 8.08 10.19 -8.14
CA VAL A 68 6.94 9.26 -8.15
C VAL A 68 7.40 7.95 -8.77
N PHE A 69 7.22 6.85 -8.03
CA PHE A 69 7.65 5.51 -8.46
C PHE A 69 6.44 4.60 -8.68
N VAL A 70 6.46 3.86 -9.78
CA VAL A 70 5.51 2.80 -10.09
C VAL A 70 6.23 1.61 -10.71
N THR A 71 5.60 0.44 -10.65
CA THR A 71 6.03 -0.75 -11.38
C THR A 71 5.10 -1.03 -12.56
N ALA A 72 5.61 -1.63 -13.63
CA ALA A 72 4.82 -2.12 -14.75
C ALA A 72 5.35 -3.46 -15.26
N SER A 73 4.56 -4.16 -16.04
CA SER A 73 4.97 -5.36 -16.75
C SER A 73 4.51 -5.31 -18.19
N SER A 74 5.37 -5.72 -19.13
CA SER A 74 5.08 -5.69 -20.56
C SER A 74 5.48 -6.99 -21.25
N GLY A 75 5.22 -7.07 -22.56
CA GLY A 75 5.39 -8.28 -23.35
C GLY A 75 4.16 -9.19 -23.28
N ALA A 76 4.05 -10.12 -24.22
CA ALA A 76 2.90 -11.01 -24.34
C ALA A 76 2.68 -11.91 -23.11
N ARG A 77 3.75 -12.16 -22.34
CA ARG A 77 3.72 -12.95 -21.10
C ARG A 77 3.89 -12.09 -19.84
N GLN A 78 3.90 -10.78 -19.96
CA GLN A 78 4.22 -9.86 -18.86
C GLN A 78 5.59 -10.16 -18.20
N ASP A 79 6.52 -10.71 -18.95
CA ASP A 79 7.83 -11.16 -18.48
C ASP A 79 8.92 -10.09 -18.52
N ARG A 80 8.60 -8.90 -19.04
CA ARG A 80 9.44 -7.71 -18.93
C ARG A 80 8.92 -6.85 -17.79
N LEU A 81 9.72 -6.75 -16.74
CA LEU A 81 9.40 -6.09 -15.48
C LEU A 81 10.03 -4.70 -15.48
N HIS A 82 9.25 -3.69 -15.10
CA HIS A 82 9.69 -2.29 -15.13
C HIS A 82 9.58 -1.68 -13.74
N VAL A 83 10.58 -0.88 -13.37
CA VAL A 83 10.51 0.11 -12.29
C VAL A 83 10.72 1.46 -12.93
N LEU A 84 9.79 2.39 -12.70
CA LEU A 84 9.78 3.71 -13.33
C LEU A 84 9.78 4.79 -12.26
N CYS A 85 10.52 5.87 -12.52
CA CYS A 85 10.56 7.08 -11.71
C CYS A 85 10.18 8.29 -12.56
N PHE A 86 9.21 9.07 -12.07
CA PHE A 86 8.75 10.30 -12.72
C PHE A 86 9.01 11.49 -11.81
N ASN A 87 9.14 12.68 -12.41
CA ASN A 87 9.12 13.94 -11.68
C ASN A 87 7.74 14.19 -11.07
N LEU A 88 7.70 14.53 -9.79
CA LEU A 88 6.47 14.91 -9.11
C LEU A 88 5.81 16.12 -9.77
N ALA A 89 6.60 17.12 -10.17
CA ALA A 89 6.10 18.40 -10.65
C ALA A 89 5.31 18.28 -11.97
N ASP A 90 5.88 17.63 -12.96
CA ASP A 90 5.40 17.62 -14.34
C ASP A 90 5.12 16.25 -14.95
N GLY A 91 5.40 15.17 -14.19
CA GLY A 91 5.22 13.79 -14.66
C GLY A 91 6.26 13.33 -15.69
N SER A 92 7.30 14.11 -16.01
CA SER A 92 8.35 13.68 -16.94
C SER A 92 9.12 12.48 -16.39
N LEU A 93 9.42 11.52 -17.27
CA LEU A 93 10.17 10.33 -16.91
C LEU A 93 11.62 10.71 -16.55
N ARG A 94 12.05 10.37 -15.32
CA ARG A 94 13.45 10.54 -14.89
C ARG A 94 14.29 9.35 -15.32
N TRP A 95 13.80 8.15 -15.04
CA TRP A 95 14.46 6.91 -15.41
C TRP A 95 13.49 5.74 -15.43
N GLU A 96 13.88 4.69 -16.14
CA GLU A 96 13.26 3.37 -16.19
C GLU A 96 14.32 2.29 -16.04
N ARG A 97 14.03 1.27 -15.26
CA ARG A 97 14.82 0.04 -15.21
C ARG A 97 13.96 -1.13 -15.60
N GLN A 98 14.52 -1.99 -16.45
CA GLN A 98 13.86 -3.17 -16.96
C GLN A 98 14.60 -4.44 -16.54
N PHE A 99 13.83 -5.47 -16.17
CA PHE A 99 14.34 -6.79 -15.80
C PHE A 99 13.55 -7.85 -16.55
N TRP A 100 14.15 -9.00 -16.76
CA TRP A 100 13.44 -10.18 -17.19
C TRP A 100 12.95 -10.96 -15.98
N ALA A 101 11.67 -11.38 -16.00
CA ALA A 101 11.12 -12.23 -14.96
C ALA A 101 11.88 -13.58 -14.93
N THR A 102 12.26 -14.00 -13.72
CA THR A 102 12.93 -15.30 -13.53
C THR A 102 11.95 -16.39 -13.10
N GLY A 103 10.80 -15.99 -12.59
CA GLY A 103 9.72 -16.86 -12.15
C GLY A 103 8.48 -16.79 -13.07
N ARG A 104 7.39 -17.37 -12.59
CA ARG A 104 6.13 -17.45 -13.33
C ARG A 104 5.40 -16.11 -13.34
N THR A 105 4.97 -15.66 -14.50
CA THR A 105 4.27 -14.38 -14.70
C THR A 105 2.77 -14.52 -14.96
N MET A 106 2.24 -15.76 -15.00
CA MET A 106 0.79 -15.98 -15.16
C MET A 106 0.04 -15.41 -13.96
N THR A 107 -1.01 -14.63 -14.23
CA THR A 107 -1.83 -13.97 -13.22
C THR A 107 -3.32 -14.09 -13.57
N HIS A 108 -4.18 -13.89 -12.58
CA HIS A 108 -5.60 -13.68 -12.81
C HIS A 108 -5.82 -12.41 -13.66
N GLU A 109 -6.90 -12.35 -14.42
CA GLU A 109 -7.22 -11.22 -15.33
C GLU A 109 -7.25 -9.85 -14.63
N LYS A 110 -7.72 -9.81 -13.37
CA LYS A 110 -7.79 -8.58 -12.55
C LYS A 110 -6.46 -8.15 -11.92
N ILE A 111 -5.37 -8.90 -12.11
CA ILE A 111 -4.04 -8.55 -11.61
C ILE A 111 -3.01 -8.66 -12.73
N SER A 112 -1.78 -8.23 -12.47
CA SER A 112 -0.66 -8.28 -13.41
C SER A 112 0.62 -8.75 -12.72
N ALA A 113 1.68 -9.00 -13.47
CA ALA A 113 2.98 -9.27 -12.88
C ALA A 113 3.50 -8.11 -12.02
N ALA A 114 3.05 -6.87 -12.29
CA ALA A 114 3.38 -5.65 -11.54
C ALA A 114 2.21 -5.17 -10.66
N THR A 115 1.49 -6.08 -10.01
CA THR A 115 0.44 -5.75 -9.04
C THR A 115 0.98 -5.26 -7.70
N PRO A 116 2.02 -5.89 -7.10
CA PRO A 116 2.55 -5.42 -5.84
C PRO A 116 3.07 -3.98 -5.92
N SER A 117 2.77 -3.20 -4.89
CA SER A 117 3.29 -1.83 -4.78
C SER A 117 4.74 -1.86 -4.32
N PRO A 118 5.59 -0.97 -4.84
CA PRO A 118 6.93 -0.78 -4.29
C PRO A 118 6.87 -0.26 -2.85
N ALA A 119 8.03 -0.35 -2.17
CA ALA A 119 8.24 0.26 -0.86
C ALA A 119 9.55 1.04 -0.86
N SER A 120 9.69 1.99 0.06
CA SER A 120 10.90 2.79 0.24
C SER A 120 11.26 2.97 1.70
N ASP A 121 12.56 3.03 1.97
CA ASP A 121 13.11 3.46 3.26
C ASP A 121 13.58 4.94 3.24
N GLY A 122 13.16 5.69 2.22
CA GLY A 122 13.55 7.08 2.00
C GLY A 122 14.89 7.26 1.24
N ARG A 123 15.63 6.17 1.00
CA ARG A 123 16.92 6.16 0.29
C ARG A 123 16.95 5.19 -0.88
N ARG A 124 16.12 4.15 -0.83
CA ARG A 124 16.05 3.06 -1.80
C ARG A 124 14.59 2.81 -2.18
N ILE A 125 14.39 2.31 -3.37
CA ILE A 125 13.13 1.74 -3.85
C ILE A 125 13.28 0.23 -3.91
N PHE A 126 12.33 -0.46 -3.31
CA PHE A 126 12.20 -1.91 -3.34
C PHE A 126 10.96 -2.28 -4.15
N ALA A 127 11.13 -3.11 -5.15
CA ALA A 127 10.04 -3.63 -5.97
C ALA A 127 9.98 -5.15 -5.85
N ILE A 128 8.80 -5.72 -5.75
CA ILE A 128 8.54 -7.14 -5.91
C ILE A 128 7.48 -7.32 -7.01
N PHE A 129 7.61 -8.39 -7.76
CA PHE A 129 6.69 -8.72 -8.83
C PHE A 129 5.99 -10.05 -8.55
N SER A 130 4.87 -10.30 -9.21
CA SER A 130 4.12 -11.56 -9.05
C SER A 130 4.92 -12.80 -9.44
N SER A 131 5.98 -12.62 -10.20
CA SER A 131 6.98 -13.66 -10.52
C SER A 131 7.92 -14.01 -9.36
N ASN A 132 7.75 -13.37 -8.20
CA ASN A 132 8.63 -13.44 -7.02
C ASN A 132 10.04 -12.87 -7.29
N ASP A 133 10.19 -12.05 -8.32
CA ASP A 133 11.40 -11.26 -8.54
C ASP A 133 11.38 -10.01 -7.66
N CYS A 134 12.50 -9.76 -6.99
CA CYS A 134 12.64 -8.63 -6.08
C CYS A 134 13.88 -7.82 -6.47
N ALA A 135 13.75 -6.50 -6.48
CA ALA A 135 14.83 -5.57 -6.81
C ALA A 135 14.93 -4.45 -5.77
N ALA A 136 16.16 -4.00 -5.50
CA ALA A 136 16.42 -2.74 -4.82
C ALA A 136 17.22 -1.83 -5.73
N LEU A 137 16.77 -0.58 -5.83
CA LEU A 137 17.46 0.48 -6.55
C LEU A 137 17.64 1.66 -5.60
N ASP A 138 18.63 2.50 -5.86
CA ASP A 138 18.64 3.81 -5.25
C ASP A 138 17.59 4.73 -5.89
N LEU A 139 17.43 5.95 -5.38
CA LEU A 139 16.42 6.88 -5.89
C LEU A 139 16.77 7.44 -7.30
N ASP A 140 18.02 7.31 -7.74
CA ASP A 140 18.50 7.70 -9.07
C ASP A 140 18.45 6.54 -10.07
N GLY A 141 18.00 5.36 -9.61
CA GLY A 141 17.72 4.20 -10.43
C GLY A 141 18.91 3.25 -10.59
N ASP A 142 20.01 3.42 -9.86
CA ASP A 142 21.09 2.47 -9.89
C ASP A 142 20.72 1.19 -9.14
N LEU A 143 20.92 0.05 -9.81
CA LEU A 143 20.60 -1.25 -9.26
C LEU A 143 21.55 -1.61 -8.13
N LEU A 144 21.01 -1.82 -6.93
CA LEU A 144 21.78 -2.25 -5.77
C LEU A 144 21.84 -3.77 -5.70
N TRP A 145 20.69 -4.44 -5.88
CA TRP A 145 20.60 -5.90 -5.99
C TRP A 145 19.31 -6.32 -6.70
N TYR A 146 19.36 -7.52 -7.29
CA TYR A 146 18.20 -8.18 -7.90
C TYR A 146 18.20 -9.65 -7.46
N ARG A 147 17.02 -10.18 -7.11
CA ARG A 147 16.87 -11.54 -6.62
C ARG A 147 15.58 -12.19 -7.13
N GLY A 148 15.70 -13.35 -7.74
CA GLY A 148 14.58 -14.18 -8.10
C GLY A 148 14.23 -15.16 -6.97
N LEU A 149 13.33 -14.79 -6.06
CA LEU A 149 12.90 -15.68 -4.96
C LEU A 149 12.27 -16.98 -5.49
N GLY A 150 11.62 -16.95 -6.67
CA GLY A 150 11.11 -18.14 -7.32
C GLY A 150 12.21 -19.11 -7.80
N ARG A 151 13.46 -18.66 -7.95
CA ARG A 151 14.61 -19.51 -8.22
C ARG A 151 15.15 -20.16 -6.96
N ASP A 152 15.19 -19.40 -5.87
CA ASP A 152 15.64 -19.92 -4.59
C ASP A 152 14.62 -20.88 -3.98
N TYR A 153 13.34 -20.65 -4.25
CA TYR A 153 12.19 -21.43 -3.74
C TYR A 153 11.27 -21.84 -4.90
N PRO A 154 11.67 -22.82 -5.73
CA PRO A 154 10.98 -23.12 -7.01
C PRO A 154 9.55 -23.64 -6.85
N ASN A 155 9.20 -24.15 -5.66
CA ASN A 155 7.84 -24.58 -5.35
C ASN A 155 6.92 -23.42 -4.90
N ALA A 156 7.46 -22.23 -4.65
CA ALA A 156 6.70 -21.06 -4.28
C ALA A 156 6.10 -20.37 -5.51
N SER A 157 5.17 -21.04 -6.18
CA SER A 157 4.52 -20.54 -7.39
C SER A 157 3.02 -20.44 -7.20
N ASN A 158 2.47 -19.25 -7.32
CA ASN A 158 1.04 -19.01 -7.29
C ASN A 158 0.46 -19.10 -8.71
N SER A 159 -0.56 -19.94 -8.90
CA SER A 159 -1.21 -20.10 -10.21
C SER A 159 -2.03 -18.90 -10.65
N LEU A 160 -2.50 -18.08 -9.71
CA LEU A 160 -3.31 -16.88 -9.95
C LEU A 160 -2.52 -15.58 -9.83
N GLY A 161 -1.21 -15.67 -9.60
CA GLY A 161 -0.34 -14.53 -9.34
C GLY A 161 -0.33 -14.10 -7.88
N MET A 162 0.58 -13.20 -7.52
CA MET A 162 0.79 -12.66 -6.19
C MET A 162 0.63 -11.13 -6.22
N SER A 163 0.01 -10.55 -5.21
CA SER A 163 -0.17 -9.10 -5.09
C SER A 163 0.29 -8.51 -3.77
N SER A 164 0.86 -9.34 -2.87
CA SER A 164 1.40 -8.89 -1.60
C SER A 164 2.49 -7.85 -1.82
N SER A 165 2.30 -6.64 -1.30
CA SER A 165 3.27 -5.55 -1.37
C SER A 165 4.31 -5.71 -0.26
N LEU A 166 5.46 -5.09 -0.46
CA LEU A 166 6.54 -5.08 0.51
C LEU A 166 6.29 -4.07 1.64
N VAL A 167 6.85 -4.36 2.80
CA VAL A 167 7.10 -3.35 3.85
C VAL A 167 8.56 -3.39 4.25
N VAL A 168 9.09 -2.24 4.66
CA VAL A 168 10.47 -2.13 5.17
C VAL A 168 10.46 -1.59 6.59
N ALA A 169 11.15 -2.29 7.49
CA ALA A 169 11.29 -1.91 8.89
C ALA A 169 12.66 -2.35 9.43
N ASP A 170 13.33 -1.48 10.17
CA ASP A 170 14.60 -1.75 10.84
C ASP A 170 15.68 -2.35 9.93
N GLY A 171 15.75 -1.86 8.66
CA GLY A 171 16.67 -2.34 7.65
C GLY A 171 16.35 -3.75 7.11
N VAL A 172 15.15 -4.25 7.35
CA VAL A 172 14.63 -5.51 6.83
C VAL A 172 13.49 -5.25 5.88
N LEU A 173 13.57 -5.82 4.70
CA LEU A 173 12.50 -5.87 3.72
C LEU A 173 11.69 -7.15 3.92
N VAL A 174 10.41 -7.03 4.23
CA VAL A 174 9.54 -8.18 4.48
C VAL A 174 8.75 -8.51 3.22
N ALA A 175 8.97 -9.69 2.69
CA ALA A 175 8.30 -10.25 1.52
C ALA A 175 7.44 -11.45 1.93
N GLN A 176 6.12 -11.32 1.78
CA GLN A 176 5.15 -12.39 2.04
C GLN A 176 4.81 -13.08 0.73
N VAL A 177 5.22 -14.35 0.59
CA VAL A 177 5.03 -15.19 -0.60
C VAL A 177 4.19 -16.38 -0.19
N GLU A 178 2.88 -16.25 -0.29
CA GLU A 178 1.94 -17.28 0.15
C GLU A 178 1.13 -17.85 -1.03
N ASN A 179 1.13 -19.17 -1.14
CA ASN A 179 0.47 -19.92 -2.20
C ASN A 179 0.05 -21.31 -1.69
N ASP A 180 -0.56 -22.13 -2.56
CA ASP A 180 -1.08 -23.43 -2.15
C ASP A 180 0.01 -24.52 -2.03
N SER A 181 1.29 -24.22 -2.37
CA SER A 181 2.40 -25.19 -2.31
C SER A 181 3.46 -24.79 -1.28
N GLU A 182 4.52 -24.08 -1.64
CA GLU A 182 5.52 -23.60 -0.69
C GLU A 182 5.21 -22.15 -0.30
N SER A 183 4.67 -21.96 0.89
CA SER A 183 4.28 -20.67 1.44
C SER A 183 5.27 -20.22 2.51
N PHE A 184 5.77 -18.99 2.40
CA PHE A 184 6.69 -18.43 3.37
C PHE A 184 6.58 -16.89 3.47
N THR A 185 7.14 -16.35 4.54
CA THR A 185 7.52 -14.94 4.61
C THR A 185 9.03 -14.87 4.84
N ALA A 186 9.71 -14.04 4.09
CA ALA A 186 11.14 -13.80 4.24
C ALA A 186 11.40 -12.36 4.68
N GLY A 187 12.29 -12.19 5.66
CA GLY A 187 12.93 -10.92 5.97
C GLY A 187 14.27 -10.86 5.24
N LEU A 188 14.36 -9.97 4.27
CA LEU A 188 15.56 -9.76 3.48
C LEU A 188 16.34 -8.57 4.06
N ASP A 189 17.64 -8.68 4.12
CA ASP A 189 18.50 -7.53 4.40
C ASP A 189 18.30 -6.48 3.31
N ALA A 190 17.86 -5.30 3.69
CA ALA A 190 17.48 -4.26 2.72
C ALA A 190 18.67 -3.74 1.90
N ALA A 191 19.91 -3.91 2.38
CA ALA A 191 21.12 -3.48 1.66
C ALA A 191 21.65 -4.54 0.68
N THR A 192 21.42 -5.82 0.96
CA THR A 192 22.04 -6.92 0.20
C THR A 192 21.05 -7.86 -0.48
N GLY A 193 19.77 -7.83 -0.08
CA GLY A 193 18.75 -8.76 -0.55
C GLY A 193 18.88 -10.19 0.01
N LEU A 194 19.84 -10.46 0.88
CA LEU A 194 20.03 -11.78 1.48
C LEU A 194 19.01 -12.04 2.59
N ASN A 195 18.63 -13.30 2.79
CA ASN A 195 17.74 -13.64 3.90
C ASN A 195 18.42 -13.37 5.24
N ARG A 196 17.77 -12.58 6.09
CA ARG A 196 18.02 -12.59 7.53
C ARG A 196 17.27 -13.72 8.20
N TRP A 197 16.04 -13.98 7.74
CA TRP A 197 15.19 -15.07 8.21
C TRP A 197 14.19 -15.49 7.14
N LYS A 198 13.64 -16.69 7.29
CA LYS A 198 12.48 -17.22 6.54
C LYS A 198 11.63 -18.02 7.51
N ILE A 199 10.32 -17.79 7.47
CA ILE A 199 9.34 -18.56 8.26
C ILE A 199 8.32 -19.18 7.33
N ASP A 200 7.93 -20.42 7.61
CA ASP A 200 6.88 -21.10 6.88
C ASP A 200 5.51 -20.48 7.18
N ARG A 201 4.66 -20.43 6.17
CA ARG A 201 3.32 -19.85 6.26
C ARG A 201 2.26 -20.88 5.85
N PRO A 202 0.97 -20.63 6.18
CA PRO A 202 -0.10 -21.51 5.72
C PRO A 202 -0.11 -21.69 4.20
N LYS A 203 -0.22 -22.95 3.74
CA LYS A 203 -0.31 -23.29 2.32
C LYS A 203 -1.70 -22.97 1.79
N LYS A 204 -1.91 -21.71 1.49
CA LYS A 204 -3.12 -21.13 0.93
C LYS A 204 -2.77 -19.88 0.16
N ALA A 205 -3.29 -19.73 -1.05
CA ALA A 205 -3.11 -18.50 -1.82
C ALA A 205 -3.59 -17.29 -1.01
N ASN A 206 -2.75 -16.26 -0.94
CA ASN A 206 -2.97 -15.07 -0.14
C ASN A 206 -2.38 -13.83 -0.85
N TRP A 207 -3.20 -12.81 -1.00
CA TRP A 207 -2.88 -11.57 -1.70
C TRP A 207 -2.74 -10.39 -0.77
N THR A 208 -2.89 -10.61 0.55
CA THR A 208 -2.77 -9.53 1.56
C THR A 208 -1.32 -9.05 1.68
N SER A 209 -1.18 -7.77 1.98
CA SER A 209 0.12 -7.15 2.25
C SER A 209 0.38 -7.10 3.75
N PRO A 210 1.64 -7.23 4.20
CA PRO A 210 2.02 -6.99 5.58
C PRO A 210 1.64 -5.58 6.03
N SER A 211 1.41 -5.41 7.33
CA SER A 211 1.13 -4.09 7.94
C SER A 211 2.08 -3.83 9.10
N LEU A 212 2.54 -2.59 9.22
CA LEU A 212 3.40 -2.17 10.33
C LEU A 212 2.56 -1.75 11.53
N LEU A 213 3.02 -2.09 12.73
CA LEU A 213 2.42 -1.63 13.98
C LEU A 213 3.51 -1.34 15.03
N LYS A 214 3.14 -0.62 16.08
CA LYS A 214 4.01 -0.40 17.23
C LYS A 214 3.65 -1.36 18.35
N GLY A 215 4.65 -2.04 18.87
CA GLY A 215 4.53 -2.83 20.11
C GLY A 215 4.39 -1.94 21.34
N ALA A 216 4.06 -2.53 22.47
CA ALA A 216 3.94 -1.80 23.74
C ALA A 216 5.26 -1.13 24.18
N ASP A 217 6.41 -1.66 23.73
CA ASP A 217 7.74 -1.10 23.95
C ASP A 217 8.14 -0.04 22.91
N GLY A 218 7.23 0.36 22.01
CA GLY A 218 7.44 1.32 20.93
C GLY A 218 8.21 0.78 19.72
N LYS A 219 8.69 -0.47 19.74
CA LYS A 219 9.37 -1.08 18.60
C LYS A 219 8.41 -1.33 17.45
N THR A 220 8.94 -1.28 16.25
CA THR A 220 8.17 -1.64 15.06
C THR A 220 8.01 -3.16 15.00
N LEU A 221 6.80 -3.62 14.73
CA LEU A 221 6.43 -5.01 14.49
C LEU A 221 5.74 -5.11 13.12
N VAL A 222 5.63 -6.34 12.60
CA VAL A 222 4.99 -6.63 11.32
C VAL A 222 3.84 -7.61 11.52
N ALA A 223 2.65 -7.21 11.13
CA ALA A 223 1.46 -8.08 11.08
C ALA A 223 1.42 -8.79 9.72
N LEU A 224 1.38 -10.10 9.75
CA LEU A 224 1.34 -11.02 8.61
C LEU A 224 -0.02 -11.72 8.61
N GLN A 225 -0.94 -11.26 7.79
CA GLN A 225 -2.26 -11.87 7.63
C GLN A 225 -2.21 -13.10 6.73
N SER A 226 -3.00 -14.10 7.04
CA SER A 226 -3.20 -15.30 6.23
C SER A 226 -4.61 -15.86 6.43
N SER A 227 -4.97 -16.92 5.71
CA SER A 227 -6.25 -17.62 5.92
C SER A 227 -6.46 -18.15 7.35
N LYS A 228 -5.40 -18.31 8.14
CA LYS A 228 -5.45 -18.76 9.53
C LYS A 228 -5.71 -17.63 10.52
N GLY A 229 -5.44 -16.39 10.13
CA GLY A 229 -5.54 -15.21 10.99
C GLY A 229 -4.37 -14.27 10.81
N VAL A 230 -3.83 -13.72 11.88
CA VAL A 230 -2.72 -12.75 11.85
C VAL A 230 -1.62 -13.20 12.80
N ALA A 231 -0.40 -13.32 12.29
CA ALA A 231 0.80 -13.48 13.10
C ALA A 231 1.56 -12.14 13.15
N VAL A 232 1.96 -11.71 14.32
CA VAL A 232 2.78 -10.50 14.49
C VAL A 232 4.20 -10.92 14.84
N VAL A 233 5.16 -10.41 14.06
CA VAL A 233 6.57 -10.80 14.15
C VAL A 233 7.49 -9.60 14.35
N GLU A 234 8.66 -9.85 14.94
CA GLU A 234 9.77 -8.89 14.99
C GLU A 234 10.42 -8.81 13.59
N PRO A 235 10.56 -7.61 12.99
CA PRO A 235 11.14 -7.50 11.65
C PRO A 235 12.59 -7.97 11.56
N ALA A 236 13.38 -7.80 12.62
CA ALA A 236 14.80 -8.16 12.61
C ALA A 236 15.05 -9.68 12.60
N THR A 237 14.18 -10.47 13.20
CA THR A 237 14.39 -11.91 13.47
C THR A 237 13.34 -12.84 12.89
N GLY A 238 12.17 -12.32 12.51
CA GLY A 238 11.00 -13.11 12.12
C GLY A 238 10.33 -13.86 13.31
N LYS A 239 10.81 -13.62 14.54
CA LYS A 239 10.23 -14.25 15.72
C LYS A 239 8.81 -13.78 15.95
N THR A 240 7.88 -14.73 16.10
CA THR A 240 6.50 -14.43 16.43
C THR A 240 6.39 -13.85 17.84
N VAL A 241 5.77 -12.69 17.93
CA VAL A 241 5.46 -11.99 19.19
C VAL A 241 4.14 -12.52 19.76
N TRP A 242 3.11 -12.58 18.91
CA TRP A 242 1.80 -13.17 19.21
C TRP A 242 1.07 -13.54 17.91
N SER A 243 0.04 -14.35 18.00
CA SER A 243 -0.84 -14.71 16.89
C SER A 243 -2.32 -14.64 17.28
N TYR A 244 -3.15 -14.45 16.26
CA TYR A 244 -4.60 -14.56 16.30
C TYR A 244 -5.03 -15.56 15.24
N ASP A 245 -5.56 -16.72 15.65
CA ASP A 245 -5.74 -17.90 14.81
C ASP A 245 -7.22 -18.22 14.52
N ASP A 246 -8.11 -17.21 14.54
CA ASP A 246 -9.56 -17.37 14.28
C ASP A 246 -9.94 -16.97 12.83
N GLY A 247 -9.05 -17.22 11.89
CA GLY A 247 -9.24 -16.99 10.47
C GLY A 247 -9.21 -15.51 10.05
N ALA A 248 -8.79 -15.28 8.82
CA ALA A 248 -8.89 -13.97 8.17
C ALA A 248 -9.07 -14.12 6.65
N SER A 249 -9.48 -13.05 5.98
CA SER A 249 -9.55 -12.97 4.53
C SER A 249 -8.15 -13.08 3.91
N THR A 250 -8.09 -13.50 2.66
CA THR A 250 -6.82 -13.59 1.91
C THR A 250 -6.71 -12.51 0.82
N VAL A 251 -7.60 -11.53 0.79
CA VAL A 251 -7.59 -10.47 -0.22
C VAL A 251 -7.46 -9.08 0.41
N PRO A 252 -8.45 -8.53 1.17
CA PRO A 252 -8.26 -7.26 1.87
C PRO A 252 -7.26 -7.41 3.01
N SER A 253 -6.34 -6.46 3.13
CA SER A 253 -5.29 -6.48 4.15
C SER A 253 -5.76 -5.88 5.48
N THR A 254 -5.18 -6.33 6.58
CA THR A 254 -5.33 -5.73 7.91
C THR A 254 -4.92 -4.25 7.86
N THR A 255 -5.69 -3.41 8.54
CA THR A 255 -5.35 -2.00 8.77
C THR A 255 -4.98 -1.81 10.23
N VAL A 256 -3.92 -1.05 10.48
CA VAL A 256 -3.52 -0.65 11.83
C VAL A 256 -3.88 0.81 12.03
N SER A 257 -4.59 1.11 13.11
CA SER A 257 -4.91 2.48 13.53
C SER A 257 -5.01 2.54 15.05
N ASP A 258 -4.45 3.59 15.64
CA ASP A 258 -4.45 3.83 17.09
C ASP A 258 -4.04 2.59 17.91
N GLY A 259 -3.00 1.90 17.42
CA GLY A 259 -2.47 0.69 18.05
C GLY A 259 -3.35 -0.55 17.94
N LYS A 260 -4.52 -0.49 17.30
CA LYS A 260 -5.45 -1.61 17.07
C LYS A 260 -5.32 -2.17 15.67
N LEU A 261 -5.63 -3.46 15.52
CA LEU A 261 -5.67 -4.13 14.22
C LEU A 261 -7.12 -4.35 13.80
N TYR A 262 -7.47 -3.85 12.63
CA TYR A 262 -8.76 -4.04 11.97
C TYR A 262 -8.59 -5.15 10.94
N VAL A 263 -8.95 -6.37 11.30
CA VAL A 263 -8.71 -7.59 10.54
C VAL A 263 -9.94 -7.97 9.73
N PRO A 264 -9.89 -7.95 8.39
CA PRO A 264 -10.92 -8.57 7.56
C PRO A 264 -11.01 -10.07 7.86
N SER A 265 -12.19 -10.53 8.27
CA SER A 265 -12.41 -11.92 8.68
C SER A 265 -13.83 -12.36 8.29
N GLN A 266 -14.63 -12.86 9.19
CA GLN A 266 -16.07 -13.10 9.01
C GLN A 266 -16.87 -11.78 9.11
N GLY A 267 -16.48 -10.78 8.33
CA GLY A 267 -16.80 -9.38 8.44
C GLY A 267 -15.55 -8.59 8.81
N LEU A 268 -15.60 -7.82 9.90
CA LEU A 268 -14.45 -7.08 10.44
C LEU A 268 -14.28 -7.43 11.93
N THR A 269 -13.06 -7.81 12.30
CA THR A 269 -12.66 -8.08 13.70
C THR A 269 -11.64 -7.03 14.12
N VAL A 270 -11.80 -6.48 15.33
CA VAL A 270 -10.83 -5.54 15.90
C VAL A 270 -10.11 -6.16 17.07
N LEU A 271 -8.79 -6.11 16.99
CA LEU A 271 -7.88 -6.68 17.97
C LEU A 271 -7.07 -5.58 18.67
N GLU A 272 -6.95 -5.69 19.97
CA GLU A 272 -5.97 -4.95 20.77
C GLU A 272 -4.73 -5.82 20.95
N PRO A 273 -3.54 -5.35 20.57
CA PRO A 273 -2.30 -6.10 20.72
C PRO A 273 -2.05 -6.51 22.19
N ALA A 274 -1.44 -7.66 22.36
CA ALA A 274 -1.07 -8.19 23.68
C ALA A 274 0.44 -8.08 23.93
N ALA A 275 0.83 -8.35 25.16
CA ALA A 275 2.24 -8.57 25.51
C ALA A 275 2.80 -9.80 24.76
N PRO A 276 4.13 -9.87 24.55
CA PRO A 276 4.75 -11.03 23.90
C PRO A 276 4.33 -12.36 24.54
N GLY A 277 3.95 -13.31 23.67
CA GLY A 277 3.52 -14.65 24.11
C GLY A 277 2.07 -14.74 24.60
N GLN A 278 1.33 -13.64 24.63
CA GLN A 278 -0.09 -13.63 24.97
C GLN A 278 -0.96 -13.44 23.72
N PRO A 279 -2.13 -14.04 23.61
CA PRO A 279 -3.06 -13.78 22.52
C PRO A 279 -3.60 -12.34 22.58
N PRO A 280 -3.84 -11.68 21.43
CA PRO A 280 -4.45 -10.36 21.42
C PRO A 280 -5.89 -10.42 21.93
N LYS A 281 -6.36 -9.32 22.49
CA LYS A 281 -7.75 -9.20 22.94
C LYS A 281 -8.64 -8.81 21.74
N GLN A 282 -9.65 -9.63 21.47
CA GLN A 282 -10.70 -9.22 20.55
C GLN A 282 -11.60 -8.19 21.24
N LEU A 283 -11.62 -6.95 20.71
CA LEU A 283 -12.47 -5.90 21.24
C LEU A 283 -13.91 -6.08 20.76
N TRP A 284 -14.08 -6.29 19.46
CA TRP A 284 -15.37 -6.55 18.84
C TRP A 284 -15.23 -7.24 17.48
N ARG A 285 -16.34 -7.81 17.00
CA ARG A 285 -16.48 -8.35 15.64
C ARG A 285 -17.86 -7.95 15.10
N SER A 286 -17.89 -7.50 13.84
CA SER A 286 -19.13 -7.14 13.16
C SER A 286 -19.22 -7.88 11.82
N SER A 287 -20.20 -8.77 11.68
CA SER A 287 -20.50 -9.46 10.43
C SER A 287 -21.18 -8.58 9.40
N GLN A 288 -21.62 -7.38 9.79
CA GLN A 288 -22.24 -6.39 8.90
C GLN A 288 -21.21 -5.54 8.14
N LEU A 289 -19.98 -5.46 8.67
CA LEU A 289 -18.88 -4.75 8.06
C LEU A 289 -18.05 -5.73 7.22
N ARG A 290 -18.46 -5.91 5.96
CA ARG A 290 -17.82 -6.87 5.05
C ARG A 290 -17.02 -6.12 3.99
N PRO A 291 -15.71 -5.93 4.18
CA PRO A 291 -14.87 -5.47 3.10
C PRO A 291 -14.88 -6.50 1.97
N GLY A 292 -14.93 -6.02 0.72
CA GLY A 292 -14.70 -6.84 -0.46
C GLY A 292 -13.21 -7.03 -0.71
N THR A 293 -12.75 -6.61 -1.87
CA THR A 293 -11.33 -6.57 -2.23
C THR A 293 -10.59 -5.44 -1.49
N SER A 294 -11.29 -4.34 -1.20
CA SER A 294 -10.76 -3.16 -0.52
C SER A 294 -10.45 -3.43 0.95
N SER A 295 -9.33 -2.92 1.45
CA SER A 295 -8.98 -2.99 2.87
C SER A 295 -9.81 -1.99 3.70
N PRO A 296 -10.01 -2.21 5.00
CA PRO A 296 -10.65 -1.24 5.89
C PRO A 296 -9.88 0.07 5.95
N LEU A 297 -10.57 1.18 6.21
CA LEU A 297 -9.97 2.48 6.49
C LEU A 297 -10.54 3.01 7.81
N VAL A 298 -9.69 3.57 8.67
CA VAL A 298 -10.09 4.10 9.97
C VAL A 298 -9.73 5.58 10.00
N LEU A 299 -10.73 6.43 10.25
CA LEU A 299 -10.56 7.89 10.31
C LEU A 299 -11.21 8.41 11.59
N GLY A 300 -10.37 8.80 12.55
CA GLY A 300 -10.82 9.21 13.87
C GLY A 300 -11.59 8.08 14.57
N ASP A 301 -12.80 8.37 15.02
CA ASP A 301 -13.72 7.45 15.70
C ASP A 301 -14.54 6.56 14.75
N ARG A 302 -14.26 6.59 13.44
CA ARG A 302 -15.04 5.87 12.42
C ARG A 302 -14.20 4.86 11.66
N VAL A 303 -14.79 3.72 11.37
CA VAL A 303 -14.24 2.70 10.48
C VAL A 303 -15.09 2.55 9.23
N PHE A 304 -14.43 2.46 8.08
CA PHE A 304 -15.06 2.34 6.77
C PHE A 304 -14.69 1.02 6.13
N THR A 305 -15.69 0.35 5.56
CA THR A 305 -15.50 -0.82 4.70
C THR A 305 -16.22 -0.62 3.39
N MET A 306 -15.54 -0.97 2.28
CA MET A 306 -16.11 -0.95 0.93
C MET A 306 -16.30 -2.38 0.46
N ASN A 307 -17.50 -2.74 0.00
CA ASN A 307 -17.68 -4.02 -0.69
C ASN A 307 -17.47 -3.86 -2.21
N ASP A 308 -17.31 -4.99 -2.90
CA ASP A 308 -17.04 -4.98 -4.35
C ASP A 308 -18.17 -4.33 -5.17
N GLY A 309 -19.39 -4.36 -4.66
CA GLY A 309 -20.57 -3.76 -5.31
C GLY A 309 -20.73 -2.25 -5.09
N GLY A 310 -19.83 -1.60 -4.35
CA GLY A 310 -19.85 -0.15 -4.13
C GLY A 310 -20.68 0.30 -2.92
N ILE A 311 -20.93 -0.56 -1.94
CA ILE A 311 -21.50 -0.13 -0.67
C ILE A 311 -20.36 0.26 0.27
N LEU A 312 -20.27 1.56 0.56
CA LEU A 312 -19.43 2.11 1.60
C LEU A 312 -20.20 2.07 2.92
N SER A 313 -19.74 1.29 3.87
CA SER A 313 -20.31 1.24 5.22
C SER A 313 -19.42 2.02 6.19
N CYS A 314 -20.03 2.85 7.02
CA CYS A 314 -19.40 3.55 8.14
C CYS A 314 -19.91 2.96 9.45
N ALA A 315 -18.99 2.73 10.39
CA ALA A 315 -19.33 2.25 11.71
C ALA A 315 -18.50 2.99 12.79
N ASP A 316 -18.96 2.93 14.01
CA ASP A 316 -18.20 3.37 15.17
C ASP A 316 -16.99 2.46 15.38
N ALA A 317 -15.80 3.04 15.54
CA ALA A 317 -14.57 2.29 15.71
C ALA A 317 -14.46 1.64 17.11
N ALA A 318 -15.24 2.09 18.10
CA ALA A 318 -15.21 1.57 19.46
C ALA A 318 -15.91 0.24 19.60
N ASP A 319 -17.06 0.03 18.90
CA ASP A 319 -17.91 -1.14 19.07
C ASP A 319 -18.32 -1.83 17.75
N GLY A 320 -17.99 -1.24 16.60
CA GLY A 320 -18.33 -1.76 15.27
C GLY A 320 -19.81 -1.62 14.89
N LYS A 321 -20.58 -0.80 15.63
CA LYS A 321 -21.98 -0.49 15.30
C LYS A 321 -22.05 0.34 14.03
N ARG A 322 -22.75 -0.19 13.02
CA ARG A 322 -22.91 0.51 11.75
C ARG A 322 -23.73 1.78 11.96
N LEU A 323 -23.17 2.93 11.54
CA LEU A 323 -23.79 4.24 11.61
C LEU A 323 -24.62 4.51 10.34
N TRP A 324 -24.02 4.28 9.17
CA TRP A 324 -24.69 4.48 7.89
C TRP A 324 -24.07 3.63 6.77
N GLN A 325 -24.73 3.61 5.63
CA GLN A 325 -24.25 3.03 4.37
C GLN A 325 -24.56 3.99 3.22
N LEU A 326 -23.57 4.19 2.35
CA LEU A 326 -23.65 5.00 1.14
C LEU A 326 -23.40 4.12 -0.08
N ARG A 327 -24.29 4.16 -1.07
CA ARG A 327 -24.05 3.50 -2.35
C ARG A 327 -23.25 4.42 -3.26
N LEU A 328 -22.04 4.02 -3.61
CA LEU A 328 -21.21 4.65 -4.62
C LEU A 328 -21.43 3.97 -5.98
N LYS A 329 -21.09 4.68 -7.07
CA LYS A 329 -21.04 4.09 -8.41
C LYS A 329 -19.81 3.16 -8.47
N GLY A 330 -20.03 1.86 -8.62
CA GLY A 330 -18.98 0.81 -8.57
C GLY A 330 -19.02 -0.09 -9.79
N PRO A 331 -18.23 -1.19 -9.87
CA PRO A 331 -17.57 -1.94 -8.78
C PRO A 331 -16.25 -1.33 -8.26
N PHE A 332 -15.76 -1.88 -7.13
CA PHE A 332 -14.54 -1.41 -6.46
C PHE A 332 -13.58 -2.57 -6.15
N SER A 333 -12.30 -2.36 -6.47
CA SER A 333 -11.17 -3.16 -5.99
C SER A 333 -10.19 -2.32 -5.19
N ALA A 334 -10.02 -1.04 -5.55
CA ALA A 334 -9.14 -0.11 -4.86
C ALA A 334 -9.62 0.19 -3.43
N THR A 335 -8.69 0.28 -2.50
CA THR A 335 -8.96 0.75 -1.14
C THR A 335 -9.17 2.27 -1.15
N PRO A 336 -10.21 2.80 -0.49
CA PRO A 336 -10.33 4.24 -0.27
C PRO A 336 -9.12 4.82 0.47
N VAL A 337 -8.73 6.04 0.11
CA VAL A 337 -7.71 6.81 0.84
C VAL A 337 -8.31 8.10 1.37
N SER A 338 -7.69 8.69 2.40
CA SER A 338 -8.23 9.87 3.08
C SER A 338 -7.22 11.00 3.21
N ALA A 339 -7.69 12.22 3.00
CA ALA A 339 -6.98 13.46 3.31
C ALA A 339 -7.96 14.54 3.77
N GLY A 340 -7.59 15.32 4.78
CA GLY A 340 -8.37 16.45 5.28
C GLY A 340 -9.78 16.10 5.73
N GLY A 341 -10.01 14.84 6.14
CA GLY A 341 -11.30 14.34 6.61
C GLY A 341 -12.23 13.81 5.51
N PHE A 342 -11.85 13.87 4.23
CA PHE A 342 -12.60 13.34 3.09
C PHE A 342 -12.05 11.98 2.65
N LEU A 343 -12.93 11.15 2.05
CA LEU A 343 -12.53 9.89 1.44
C LEU A 343 -12.47 10.04 -0.08
N TYR A 344 -11.42 9.52 -0.69
CA TYR A 344 -11.23 9.47 -2.13
C TYR A 344 -11.36 8.02 -2.58
N CYS A 345 -12.47 7.70 -3.24
CA CYS A 345 -12.84 6.37 -3.67
C CYS A 345 -12.73 6.27 -5.19
N VAL A 346 -11.92 5.36 -5.72
CA VAL A 346 -11.79 5.16 -7.17
C VAL A 346 -12.37 3.80 -7.52
N ASN A 347 -13.34 3.77 -8.45
CA ASN A 347 -13.95 2.53 -8.88
C ASN A 347 -13.21 1.86 -10.04
N GLU A 348 -13.56 0.62 -10.37
CA GLU A 348 -12.93 -0.15 -11.45
C GLU A 348 -13.11 0.47 -12.86
N LYS A 349 -14.00 1.44 -13.02
CA LYS A 349 -14.19 2.18 -14.29
C LYS A 349 -13.39 3.48 -14.35
N GLY A 350 -12.65 3.80 -13.26
CA GLY A 350 -11.82 5.02 -13.17
C GLY A 350 -12.58 6.26 -12.71
N LEU A 351 -13.80 6.10 -12.17
CA LEU A 351 -14.51 7.21 -11.55
C LEU A 351 -13.95 7.45 -10.14
N VAL A 352 -13.35 8.61 -9.92
CA VAL A 352 -12.97 9.12 -8.61
C VAL A 352 -14.19 9.76 -7.96
N GLN A 353 -14.58 9.30 -6.79
CA GLN A 353 -15.70 9.83 -6.02
C GLN A 353 -15.17 10.35 -4.67
N VAL A 354 -15.37 11.65 -4.41
CA VAL A 354 -14.98 12.28 -3.14
C VAL A 354 -16.19 12.21 -2.20
N VAL A 355 -15.99 11.60 -1.05
CA VAL A 355 -17.05 11.43 -0.04
C VAL A 355 -16.74 12.29 1.17
N ASP A 356 -17.71 13.06 1.61
CA ASP A 356 -17.73 13.72 2.92
C ASP A 356 -18.38 12.77 3.94
N PRO A 357 -17.58 12.13 4.81
CA PRO A 357 -18.13 11.20 5.80
C PRO A 357 -18.71 11.91 7.03
N SER A 358 -18.58 13.22 7.16
CA SER A 358 -19.12 14.01 8.29
C SER A 358 -20.65 14.22 8.17
N GLN A 359 -21.18 14.08 6.97
CA GLN A 359 -22.64 14.16 6.74
C GLN A 359 -23.35 12.98 7.43
N PRO A 360 -24.60 13.15 7.87
CA PRO A 360 -25.34 12.12 8.65
C PRO A 360 -25.34 10.72 8.02
N ASP A 361 -25.48 10.64 6.70
CA ASP A 361 -25.49 9.38 5.93
C ASP A 361 -24.29 9.26 4.98
N GLY A 362 -23.29 10.13 5.13
CA GLY A 362 -22.22 10.31 4.16
C GLY A 362 -22.75 10.95 2.85
N ALA A 363 -21.92 11.66 2.13
CA ALA A 363 -22.32 12.28 0.87
C ALA A 363 -21.20 12.28 -0.18
N VAL A 364 -21.50 11.94 -1.44
CA VAL A 364 -20.62 12.20 -2.58
C VAL A 364 -20.66 13.69 -2.89
N VAL A 365 -19.55 14.38 -2.72
CA VAL A 365 -19.45 15.84 -2.92
C VAL A 365 -18.84 16.23 -4.26
N SER A 366 -18.16 15.29 -4.93
CA SER A 366 -17.55 15.50 -6.24
C SER A 366 -17.25 14.18 -6.93
N GLU A 367 -17.19 14.22 -8.27
CA GLU A 367 -16.81 13.09 -9.12
C GLU A 367 -15.88 13.57 -10.24
N LEU A 368 -14.90 12.71 -10.61
CA LEU A 368 -14.01 12.91 -11.75
C LEU A 368 -13.84 11.57 -12.48
N ASP A 369 -14.22 11.53 -13.76
CA ASP A 369 -14.05 10.34 -14.59
C ASP A 369 -12.68 10.39 -15.31
N LEU A 370 -11.83 9.41 -15.06
CA LEU A 370 -10.54 9.23 -15.73
C LEU A 370 -10.67 8.42 -17.03
N SER A 371 -11.83 7.86 -17.31
CA SER A 371 -12.18 7.10 -18.52
C SER A 371 -11.25 5.92 -18.82
N GLN A 372 -10.64 5.34 -17.76
CA GLN A 372 -9.79 4.14 -17.83
C GLN A 372 -9.99 3.26 -16.61
N ALA A 373 -9.88 1.95 -16.78
CA ALA A 373 -10.04 1.01 -15.68
C ALA A 373 -8.94 1.19 -14.62
N VAL A 374 -9.35 1.31 -13.35
CA VAL A 374 -8.47 1.47 -12.19
C VAL A 374 -8.76 0.37 -11.17
N ILE A 375 -7.78 -0.47 -10.89
CA ILE A 375 -7.85 -1.53 -9.88
C ILE A 375 -6.96 -1.18 -8.68
N GLY A 376 -5.84 -0.50 -8.94
CA GLY A 376 -4.85 -0.14 -7.94
C GLY A 376 -5.35 0.92 -6.95
N THR A 377 -4.91 0.81 -5.70
CA THR A 377 -5.21 1.79 -4.65
C THR A 377 -4.48 3.10 -4.93
N PRO A 378 -5.15 4.26 -4.83
CA PRO A 378 -4.51 5.56 -4.98
C PRO A 378 -3.49 5.86 -3.90
N SER A 379 -2.66 6.87 -4.14
CA SER A 379 -1.71 7.42 -3.17
C SER A 379 -1.94 8.91 -2.99
N ILE A 380 -1.53 9.45 -1.85
CA ILE A 380 -1.69 10.88 -1.54
C ILE A 380 -0.35 11.45 -1.07
N ALA A 381 0.14 12.45 -1.76
CA ALA A 381 1.33 13.20 -1.35
C ALA A 381 1.30 14.62 -1.94
N ALA A 382 2.02 15.56 -1.34
CA ALA A 382 2.17 16.92 -1.84
C ALA A 382 0.83 17.57 -2.25
N GLY A 383 -0.23 17.38 -1.44
CA GLY A 383 -1.56 17.93 -1.72
C GLY A 383 -2.24 17.39 -2.99
N SER A 384 -1.82 16.24 -3.47
CA SER A 384 -2.33 15.64 -4.71
C SER A 384 -2.68 14.17 -4.51
N LEU A 385 -3.70 13.71 -5.24
CA LEU A 385 -4.06 12.30 -5.39
C LEU A 385 -3.34 11.73 -6.61
N PHE A 386 -2.67 10.61 -6.46
CA PHE A 386 -2.02 9.87 -7.54
C PHE A 386 -2.83 8.62 -7.82
N VAL A 387 -3.29 8.49 -9.05
CA VAL A 387 -4.09 7.35 -9.53
C VAL A 387 -3.39 6.72 -10.71
N ARG A 388 -3.42 5.38 -10.81
CA ARG A 388 -2.93 4.69 -11.99
C ARG A 388 -3.92 3.68 -12.53
N SER A 389 -4.00 3.57 -13.85
CA SER A 389 -4.54 2.43 -14.59
C SER A 389 -3.42 1.51 -15.07
N ASP A 390 -3.75 0.47 -15.85
CA ASP A 390 -2.72 -0.31 -16.54
C ASP A 390 -1.78 0.59 -17.37
N GLY A 391 -2.33 1.51 -18.14
CA GLY A 391 -1.59 2.28 -19.14
C GLY A 391 -1.33 3.75 -18.79
N LYS A 392 -1.78 4.26 -17.65
CA LYS A 392 -1.63 5.68 -17.31
C LYS A 392 -1.40 5.92 -15.83
N LEU A 393 -0.68 7.00 -15.53
CA LEU A 393 -0.51 7.57 -14.21
C LEU A 393 -1.00 9.02 -14.23
N TRP A 394 -1.82 9.42 -13.24
CA TRP A 394 -2.33 10.79 -13.06
C TRP A 394 -1.86 11.37 -11.74
N ARG A 395 -1.56 12.66 -11.75
CA ARG A 395 -1.53 13.54 -10.58
C ARG A 395 -2.78 14.41 -10.61
N ILE A 396 -3.58 14.35 -9.56
CA ILE A 396 -4.84 15.09 -9.42
C ILE A 396 -4.74 15.96 -8.17
N GLY A 397 -4.75 17.26 -8.37
CA GLY A 397 -4.61 18.26 -7.31
C GLY A 397 -4.53 19.63 -7.95
N ARG A 398 -4.57 20.69 -7.17
CA ARG A 398 -4.15 22.00 -7.67
C ARG A 398 -2.68 22.14 -7.33
N ASP A 399 -1.89 22.65 -8.28
CA ASP A 399 -0.64 23.27 -7.88
C ASP A 399 -1.01 24.32 -6.84
N SER A 400 -0.35 24.27 -5.68
CA SER A 400 -0.37 25.44 -4.78
C SER A 400 0.11 26.58 -5.64
N ALA A 401 -0.82 27.46 -6.03
CA ALA A 401 -0.47 28.68 -6.76
C ALA A 401 0.66 29.36 -5.98
N LEU A 402 1.75 29.60 -6.67
CA LEU A 402 2.87 30.41 -6.26
C LEU A 402 2.36 31.75 -5.67
#